data_66eee419242edeaf31976958d0b78887
#
_entry.id   66eee419242edeaf31976958d0b78887
#
_cell.length_a   1.000
_cell.length_b   1.000
_cell.length_c   1.000
_cell.angle_alpha   90.00
_cell.angle_beta   90.00
_cell.angle_gamma   90.00
#
_symmetry.space_group_name_H-M   'P 1'
#
loop_
_entity.id
_entity.type
_entity.pdbx_description
1 polymer ?
#
loop_
_entity_poly.entity_id
_entity_poly.type
_entity_poly.pdbx_seq_one_letter_code
_entity_poly.pdbx_strand_id
1 'polypeptide(L)'
;MRRCXALLLILLITGSVQAESDSISNPGLRVYVEETGGMEMSGLLGGIAIDVGTGNLSNSTGDVPSSSWPAIAEVYTATWCGNCLDSEHAIEELIGERPIETLHYHREYSEISDPFGTEVGDDRWIARYGVTNKIATDGLERLPPSAVFNGEWLHSGSVPKVAESLSGDYAMSLDTGSSLPNEGLNASLSWTPDDANSTNGIASWSISENLQDRIVEDIWLDDCIVPAGTSVTPVLFIVENIARYEDGSNGLEYYPHVIRDIVRVENAVDASSGSTTIQMPDVWDGEDLRLVLALEWSTIFVSQDEDCSSDLVESIDRSIPAIGALSSAAIIGIAALFPRFRKDV
;
A
#
# COMPACT_ATOMS: atom_id res chain seq x y z
N MET A 1 -74.51 42.13 -6.94
CA MET A 1 -73.00 42.31 -6.78
C MET A 1 -72.38 40.97 -6.45
N ARG A 2 -71.71 40.37 -7.45
CA ARG A 2 -71.04 39.07 -7.33
C ARG A 2 -69.55 39.35 -7.12
N ARG A 3 -69.00 38.90 -5.99
CA ARG A 3 -67.54 38.98 -5.75
C ARG A 3 -66.88 37.67 -6.17
N CYS A 4 -66.01 37.77 -7.16
CA CYS A 4 -65.17 36.64 -7.58
C CYS A 4 -63.88 36.61 -6.77
N UNK A 5 -63.52 35.71 -5.96
CA UNK A 5 -62.54 35.54 -5.46
C UNK A 5 -61.74 34.91 -6.21
N ALA A 6 -60.82 35.29 -6.51
CA ALA A 6 -59.72 34.63 -7.21
C ALA A 6 -58.86 33.86 -6.18
N LEU A 7 -58.94 32.58 -6.28
CA LEU A 7 -58.01 31.69 -5.51
C LEU A 7 -56.64 31.72 -6.19
N LEU A 8 -55.64 32.21 -5.45
CA LEU A 8 -54.26 32.18 -5.88
C LEU A 8 -53.65 30.82 -5.47
N LEU A 9 -53.45 29.95 -6.46
CA LEU A 9 -52.79 28.64 -6.23
C LEU A 9 -51.27 28.86 -6.27
N ILE A 10 -50.61 28.85 -5.11
CA ILE A 10 -49.18 28.90 -5.01
C ILE A 10 -48.68 27.47 -5.18
N LEU A 11 -48.11 27.17 -6.35
CA LEU A 11 -47.39 25.92 -6.61
C LEU A 11 -46.02 26.04 -5.92
N LEU A 12 -45.85 25.41 -4.80
CA LEU A 12 -44.54 25.17 -4.18
C LEU A 12 -43.84 24.06 -4.98
N ILE A 13 -43.00 24.44 -5.93
CA ILE A 13 -42.09 23.52 -6.56
C ILE A 13 -40.96 23.26 -5.56
N THR A 14 -41.12 22.19 -4.77
CA THR A 14 -40.02 21.65 -3.99
C THR A 14 -39.09 20.93 -4.99
N GLY A 15 -38.20 21.66 -5.61
CA GLY A 15 -37.09 21.07 -6.31
C GLY A 15 -36.23 20.33 -5.27
N SER A 16 -36.24 19.01 -5.34
CA SER A 16 -35.22 18.22 -4.66
C SER A 16 -33.88 18.57 -5.32
N VAL A 17 -33.12 19.39 -4.66
CA VAL A 17 -31.69 19.50 -4.99
C VAL A 17 -31.11 18.16 -4.59
N GLN A 18 -30.98 17.27 -5.57
CA GLN A 18 -30.04 16.17 -5.39
C GLN A 18 -28.67 16.81 -5.32
N ALA A 19 -28.14 16.83 -4.10
CA ALA A 19 -26.70 17.05 -3.95
C ALA A 19 -26.04 15.86 -4.68
N GLU A 20 -25.52 16.13 -5.86
CA GLU A 20 -24.48 15.25 -6.40
C GLU A 20 -23.42 15.22 -5.29
N SER A 21 -23.25 14.05 -4.69
CA SER A 21 -22.08 13.83 -3.87
C SER A 21 -20.91 13.89 -4.86
N ASP A 22 -20.22 15.02 -4.90
CA ASP A 22 -18.89 15.05 -5.47
C ASP A 22 -18.12 13.97 -4.72
N SER A 23 -17.91 12.84 -5.35
CA SER A 23 -17.01 11.82 -4.82
C SER A 23 -15.64 12.50 -4.76
N ILE A 24 -15.26 12.91 -3.56
CA ILE A 24 -13.93 13.46 -3.35
C ILE A 24 -12.98 12.35 -3.74
N SER A 25 -12.25 12.55 -4.82
CA SER A 25 -11.29 11.54 -5.29
C SER A 25 -10.18 11.39 -4.26
N ASN A 26 -9.75 10.15 -4.05
CA ASN A 26 -8.63 9.85 -3.16
C ASN A 26 -7.40 10.67 -3.59
N PRO A 27 -6.73 11.40 -2.69
CA PRO A 27 -5.54 12.19 -3.05
C PRO A 27 -4.31 11.33 -3.36
N GLY A 28 -4.30 10.06 -2.94
CA GLY A 28 -3.25 9.12 -3.30
C GLY A 28 -3.45 8.57 -4.71
N LEU A 29 -2.36 8.25 -5.38
CA LEU A 29 -2.41 7.54 -6.65
C LEU A 29 -2.59 6.03 -6.39
N ARG A 30 -3.51 5.42 -7.12
CA ARG A 30 -3.69 3.97 -7.06
C ARG A 30 -2.40 3.27 -7.48
N VAL A 31 -2.00 2.27 -6.71
CA VAL A 31 -0.79 1.48 -7.00
C VAL A 31 -1.07 0.46 -8.10
N TYR A 32 -0.20 0.43 -9.09
CA TYR A 32 -0.21 -0.54 -10.18
C TYR A 32 1.17 -1.18 -10.31
N VAL A 33 1.19 -2.46 -10.57
CA VAL A 33 2.40 -3.21 -10.88
C VAL A 33 2.37 -3.57 -12.36
N GLU A 34 3.47 -3.34 -13.07
CA GLU A 34 3.58 -3.69 -14.48
C GLU A 34 4.02 -5.14 -14.62
N GLU A 35 3.16 -5.98 -15.17
CA GLU A 35 3.50 -7.36 -15.50
C GLU A 35 3.30 -7.65 -16.98
N THR A 36 4.03 -8.65 -17.47
CA THR A 36 3.92 -9.11 -18.85
C THR A 36 2.51 -9.60 -19.20
N GLY A 37 1.74 -8.74 -19.85
CA GLY A 37 0.42 -9.08 -20.38
C GLY A 37 -0.78 -8.38 -19.77
N GLY A 38 -0.56 -7.45 -18.85
CA GLY A 38 -1.67 -6.70 -18.27
C GLY A 38 -1.27 -5.78 -17.15
N MET A 39 -2.25 -5.08 -16.62
CA MET A 39 -2.07 -4.31 -15.40
C MET A 39 -2.52 -5.13 -14.20
N GLU A 40 -1.67 -5.21 -13.23
CA GLU A 40 -1.95 -5.87 -11.97
C GLU A 40 -2.21 -4.82 -10.90
N MET A 41 -3.34 -4.92 -10.25
CA MET A 41 -3.61 -4.16 -9.03
C MET A 41 -3.19 -4.99 -7.83
N SER A 42 -2.72 -4.30 -6.81
CA SER A 42 -2.17 -4.98 -5.64
C SER A 42 -2.34 -4.13 -4.39
N GLY A 43 -2.23 -4.79 -3.25
CA GLY A 43 -2.29 -4.13 -1.97
C GLY A 43 -1.78 -5.01 -0.85
N LEU A 44 -1.91 -4.52 0.37
CA LEU A 44 -1.59 -5.27 1.58
C LEU A 44 -2.82 -5.34 2.47
N LEU A 45 -3.17 -6.53 2.89
CA LEU A 45 -4.03 -6.69 4.05
C LEU A 45 -3.20 -6.43 5.30
N GLY A 46 -3.79 -5.73 6.23
CA GLY A 46 -3.13 -5.26 7.44
C GLY A 46 -2.33 -6.32 8.18
N GLY A 47 -1.36 -5.88 8.90
CA GLY A 47 -0.35 -6.75 9.49
C GLY A 47 -0.64 -7.18 10.91
N ILE A 48 0.02 -8.26 11.30
CA ILE A 48 0.15 -8.66 12.69
C ILE A 48 1.63 -8.51 13.04
N ALA A 49 1.92 -7.88 14.15
CA ALA A 49 3.30 -7.65 14.59
C ALA A 49 3.56 -8.31 15.94
N ILE A 50 4.76 -8.85 16.09
CA ILE A 50 5.27 -9.36 17.38
C ILE A 50 6.66 -8.78 17.62
N ASP A 51 6.94 -8.39 18.85
CA ASP A 51 8.28 -7.99 19.25
C ASP A 51 9.16 -9.23 19.41
N VAL A 52 10.36 -9.17 18.82
CA VAL A 52 11.30 -10.29 18.80
C VAL A 52 12.61 -9.83 19.44
N GLY A 53 12.88 -10.29 20.64
CA GLY A 53 14.17 -10.03 21.27
C GLY A 53 15.28 -10.87 20.65
N THR A 54 16.49 -10.37 20.68
CA THR A 54 17.66 -11.17 20.37
C THR A 54 17.82 -12.25 21.43
N GLY A 55 18.03 -13.47 20.98
CA GLY A 55 18.21 -14.59 21.89
C GLY A 55 16.91 -15.30 22.21
N ASN A 56 16.53 -15.65 23.22
CA ASN A 56 15.67 -16.70 23.71
C ASN A 56 14.16 -16.39 23.73
N LEU A 57 13.65 -15.50 22.89
CA LEU A 57 12.23 -15.19 22.95
C LEU A 57 11.44 -15.88 21.84
N SER A 58 10.47 -16.66 22.25
CA SER A 58 9.42 -17.16 21.37
C SER A 58 8.16 -16.35 21.66
N ASN A 59 7.70 -15.61 20.69
CA ASN A 59 6.52 -14.76 20.82
C ASN A 59 5.41 -15.28 19.90
N SER A 60 4.20 -15.20 20.36
CA SER A 60 3.05 -15.65 19.60
C SER A 60 1.88 -14.69 19.83
N THR A 61 1.27 -14.25 18.76
CA THR A 61 -0.06 -13.66 18.83
C THR A 61 -1.08 -14.75 18.58
N GLY A 62 -1.98 -14.96 19.51
CA GLY A 62 -3.12 -15.85 19.32
C GLY A 62 -4.13 -15.23 18.36
N ASP A 63 -5.34 -15.78 18.31
CA ASP A 63 -6.40 -15.35 17.40
C ASP A 63 -6.67 -13.84 17.46
N VAL A 64 -6.04 -13.12 16.57
CA VAL A 64 -6.20 -11.65 16.42
C VAL A 64 -7.21 -11.40 15.29
N PRO A 65 -8.41 -10.89 15.63
CA PRO A 65 -9.41 -10.63 14.60
C PRO A 65 -8.98 -9.47 13.66
N SER A 66 -9.41 -9.54 12.41
CA SER A 66 -9.08 -8.54 11.39
C SER A 66 -9.51 -7.11 11.77
N SER A 67 -10.56 -6.98 12.58
CA SER A 67 -10.99 -5.68 13.10
C SER A 67 -9.94 -4.99 14.00
N SER A 68 -8.93 -5.75 14.43
CA SER A 68 -7.82 -5.23 15.25
C SER A 68 -6.49 -5.17 14.48
N TRP A 69 -6.49 -5.55 13.20
CA TRP A 69 -5.26 -5.47 12.40
C TRP A 69 -4.97 -3.99 12.10
N PRO A 70 -3.75 -3.54 12.32
CA PRO A 70 -3.38 -2.19 11.91
C PRO A 70 -3.36 -2.08 10.38
N ALA A 71 -3.68 -0.90 9.89
CA ALA A 71 -3.36 -0.56 8.51
C ALA A 71 -1.83 -0.54 8.34
N ILE A 72 -1.35 -0.83 7.15
CA ILE A 72 0.09 -0.77 6.86
C ILE A 72 0.40 0.57 6.17
N ALA A 73 1.37 1.30 6.71
CA ALA A 73 1.94 2.48 6.07
C ALA A 73 3.40 2.17 5.71
N GLU A 74 3.69 2.04 4.42
CA GLU A 74 5.03 1.87 3.90
C GLU A 74 5.57 3.25 3.53
N VAL A 75 6.70 3.65 4.10
CA VAL A 75 7.26 5.01 4.00
C VAL A 75 8.66 4.95 3.39
N TYR A 76 8.87 5.60 2.26
CA TYR A 76 10.18 5.74 1.65
C TYR A 76 10.82 7.04 2.13
N THR A 77 11.91 6.93 2.86
CA THR A 77 12.54 8.02 3.58
C THR A 77 14.08 7.98 3.44
N ALA A 78 14.76 8.87 4.13
CA ALA A 78 16.23 8.88 4.21
C ALA A 78 16.69 9.77 5.37
N THR A 79 17.83 9.43 5.97
CA THR A 79 18.42 10.18 7.09
C THR A 79 18.88 11.59 6.72
N TRP A 80 18.92 11.90 5.42
CA TRP A 80 19.28 13.24 4.89
C TRP A 80 18.05 13.99 4.35
N CYS A 81 16.86 13.44 4.42
CA CYS A 81 15.66 13.99 3.78
C CYS A 81 14.89 14.88 4.75
N GLY A 82 15.10 16.19 4.68
CA GLY A 82 14.38 17.15 5.53
C GLY A 82 12.87 17.19 5.29
N ASN A 83 12.43 17.04 4.03
CA ASN A 83 11.00 17.03 3.69
C ASN A 83 10.27 15.77 4.18
N CYS A 84 11.01 14.72 4.51
CA CYS A 84 10.42 13.48 5.01
C CYS A 84 9.80 13.68 6.40
N LEU A 85 10.30 14.62 7.17
CA LEU A 85 9.78 14.92 8.51
C LEU A 85 8.30 15.30 8.48
N ASP A 86 7.88 16.10 7.48
CA ASP A 86 6.46 16.47 7.35
C ASP A 86 5.57 15.24 7.09
N SER A 87 6.05 14.32 6.27
CA SER A 87 5.35 13.07 5.98
C SER A 87 5.28 12.16 7.21
N GLU A 88 6.38 12.01 7.91
CA GLU A 88 6.47 11.20 9.13
C GLU A 88 5.58 11.77 10.24
N HIS A 89 5.61 13.08 10.47
CA HIS A 89 4.73 13.75 11.44
C HIS A 89 3.24 13.58 11.09
N ALA A 90 2.89 13.66 9.80
CA ALA A 90 1.51 13.43 9.37
C ALA A 90 1.04 12.01 9.67
N ILE A 91 1.92 11.02 9.56
CA ILE A 91 1.61 9.63 9.93
C ILE A 91 1.52 9.48 11.45
N GLU A 92 2.41 10.11 12.20
CA GLU A 92 2.38 10.10 13.68
C GLU A 92 1.07 10.66 14.23
N GLU A 93 0.54 11.73 13.61
CA GLU A 93 -0.77 12.27 13.99
C GLU A 93 -1.86 11.19 13.86
N LEU A 94 -1.84 10.41 12.79
CA LEU A 94 -2.83 9.37 12.51
C LEU A 94 -2.67 8.15 13.43
N ILE A 95 -1.44 7.77 13.77
CA ILE A 95 -1.15 6.69 14.74
C ILE A 95 -1.78 7.02 16.10
N GLY A 96 -1.83 8.29 16.48
CA GLY A 96 -2.52 8.74 17.69
C GLY A 96 -4.03 8.53 17.67
N GLU A 97 -4.62 8.31 16.49
CA GLU A 97 -6.06 8.19 16.28
C GLU A 97 -6.51 6.77 15.90
N ARG A 98 -5.66 6.00 15.23
CA ARG A 98 -6.01 4.67 14.69
C ARG A 98 -4.78 3.75 14.66
N PRO A 99 -4.98 2.41 14.69
CA PRO A 99 -3.85 1.48 14.62
C PRO A 99 -3.24 1.48 13.22
N ILE A 100 -1.97 1.85 13.15
CA ILE A 100 -1.16 1.82 11.91
C ILE A 100 0.18 1.18 12.24
N GLU A 101 0.60 0.21 11.47
CA GLU A 101 1.95 -0.34 11.50
C GLU A 101 2.76 0.36 10.41
N THR A 102 3.84 1.01 10.78
CA THR A 102 4.69 1.74 9.85
C THR A 102 5.94 0.94 9.50
N LEU A 103 6.35 1.02 8.24
CA LEU A 103 7.49 0.30 7.69
C LEU A 103 8.34 1.32 6.93
N HIS A 104 9.49 1.69 7.47
CA HIS A 104 10.34 2.73 6.89
C HIS A 104 11.43 2.13 6.01
N TYR A 105 11.32 2.37 4.71
CA TYR A 105 12.32 2.05 3.69
C TYR A 105 13.30 3.20 3.62
N HIS A 106 14.54 2.94 3.96
CA HIS A 106 15.64 3.90 3.79
C HIS A 106 16.32 3.65 2.45
N ARG A 107 16.71 4.72 1.78
CA ARG A 107 17.26 4.65 0.43
C ARG A 107 18.67 4.05 0.42
N GLU A 108 18.83 2.91 -0.27
CA GLU A 108 20.13 2.26 -0.44
C GLU A 108 20.88 2.80 -1.66
N TYR A 109 20.23 2.80 -2.82
CA TYR A 109 20.86 3.20 -4.08
C TYR A 109 20.92 4.71 -4.21
N SER A 110 22.09 5.28 -4.01
CA SER A 110 22.22 6.73 -4.05
C SER A 110 23.70 7.15 -4.06
N GLU A 111 23.94 8.36 -4.51
CA GLU A 111 25.20 9.03 -4.32
C GLU A 111 25.37 9.53 -2.88
N ILE A 112 24.29 9.55 -2.11
CA ILE A 112 24.29 9.92 -0.69
C ILE A 112 24.00 8.67 0.13
N SER A 113 24.96 8.26 0.92
CA SER A 113 24.83 7.07 1.77
C SER A 113 23.77 7.26 2.84
N ASP A 114 22.91 6.26 3.01
CA ASP A 114 21.99 6.15 4.15
C ASP A 114 22.33 4.87 4.90
N PRO A 115 22.68 4.95 6.19
CA PRO A 115 23.15 3.78 6.93
C PRO A 115 22.07 2.72 7.15
N PHE A 116 20.81 3.09 6.98
CA PHE A 116 19.67 2.20 7.16
C PHE A 116 19.12 1.64 5.84
N GLY A 117 19.68 2.09 4.71
CA GLY A 117 19.30 1.60 3.40
C GLY A 117 19.60 0.11 3.25
N THR A 118 18.67 -0.62 2.62
CA THR A 118 18.87 -2.04 2.31
C THR A 118 18.55 -2.30 0.85
N GLU A 119 19.33 -3.16 0.20
CA GLU A 119 19.08 -3.58 -1.17
C GLU A 119 17.68 -4.19 -1.30
N VAL A 120 17.30 -5.07 -0.37
CA VAL A 120 15.98 -5.72 -0.38
C VAL A 120 14.84 -4.70 -0.26
N GLY A 121 15.04 -3.64 0.52
CA GLY A 121 14.07 -2.55 0.67
C GLY A 121 13.90 -1.76 -0.64
N ASP A 122 15.02 -1.32 -1.25
CA ASP A 122 14.98 -0.59 -2.52
C ASP A 122 14.38 -1.44 -3.66
N ASP A 123 14.79 -2.71 -3.76
CA ASP A 123 14.29 -3.63 -4.78
C ASP A 123 12.78 -3.84 -4.64
N ARG A 124 12.31 -4.07 -3.41
CA ARG A 124 10.87 -4.22 -3.17
C ARG A 124 10.11 -2.91 -3.49
N TRP A 125 10.63 -1.76 -3.04
CA TRP A 125 9.96 -0.48 -3.35
C TRP A 125 9.82 -0.28 -4.85
N ILE A 126 10.89 -0.50 -5.61
CA ILE A 126 10.90 -0.35 -7.07
C ILE A 126 9.92 -1.35 -7.72
N ALA A 127 9.98 -2.61 -7.31
CA ALA A 127 9.13 -3.66 -7.88
C ALA A 127 7.63 -3.39 -7.64
N ARG A 128 7.28 -2.89 -6.43
CA ARG A 128 5.89 -2.69 -6.05
C ARG A 128 5.34 -1.31 -6.44
N TYR A 129 6.14 -0.28 -6.24
CA TYR A 129 5.67 1.10 -6.28
C TYR A 129 6.35 1.95 -7.35
N GLY A 130 7.40 1.41 -7.99
CA GLY A 130 8.21 2.16 -8.95
C GLY A 130 7.42 2.71 -10.11
N VAL A 131 6.50 1.95 -10.67
CA VAL A 131 5.63 2.39 -11.79
C VAL A 131 4.77 3.58 -11.34
N THR A 132 4.06 3.43 -10.23
CA THR A 132 3.20 4.48 -9.70
C THR A 132 4.02 5.70 -9.24
N ASN A 133 5.18 5.46 -8.65
CA ASN A 133 6.08 6.54 -8.23
C ASN A 133 6.59 7.36 -9.43
N LYS A 134 6.92 6.71 -10.55
CA LYS A 134 7.28 7.41 -11.79
C LYS A 134 6.18 8.35 -12.27
N ILE A 135 4.92 7.91 -12.17
CA ILE A 135 3.76 8.74 -12.52
C ILE A 135 3.65 9.94 -11.56
N ALA A 136 3.79 9.67 -10.26
CA ALA A 136 3.68 10.70 -9.22
C ALA A 136 4.78 11.76 -9.30
N THR A 137 5.98 11.39 -9.78
CA THR A 137 7.19 12.23 -9.69
C THR A 137 7.75 12.66 -11.06
N ASP A 138 7.03 12.37 -12.15
CA ASP A 138 7.48 12.63 -13.51
C ASP A 138 8.81 11.94 -13.85
N GLY A 139 8.94 10.66 -13.47
CA GLY A 139 9.99 9.78 -13.97
C GLY A 139 10.89 9.07 -12.96
N LEU A 140 10.69 9.27 -11.65
CA LEU A 140 11.53 8.63 -10.64
C LEU A 140 10.81 7.42 -10.02
N GLU A 141 11.45 6.26 -10.04
CA GLU A 141 10.91 5.03 -9.46
C GLU A 141 10.81 5.09 -7.94
N ARG A 142 11.60 5.95 -7.33
CA ARG A 142 11.61 6.17 -5.89
C ARG A 142 12.06 7.60 -5.59
N LEU A 143 11.39 8.25 -4.67
CA LEU A 143 11.72 9.60 -4.24
C LEU A 143 11.25 9.81 -2.79
N PRO A 144 12.16 10.08 -1.84
CA PRO A 144 11.73 10.44 -0.48
C PRO A 144 11.25 11.89 -0.41
N PRO A 145 10.16 12.23 0.33
CA PRO A 145 9.27 11.26 0.93
C PRO A 145 8.25 10.69 -0.05
N SER A 146 7.95 9.42 0.10
CA SER A 146 6.75 8.82 -0.47
C SER A 146 6.14 7.90 0.59
N ALA A 147 4.81 7.84 0.65
CA ALA A 147 4.08 6.98 1.58
C ALA A 147 3.04 6.18 0.83
N VAL A 148 2.89 4.91 1.17
CA VAL A 148 1.88 4.03 0.56
C VAL A 148 1.03 3.43 1.67
N PHE A 149 -0.29 3.56 1.55
CA PHE A 149 -1.24 3.07 2.55
C PHE A 149 -1.90 1.78 2.05
N ASN A 150 -1.82 0.73 2.86
CA ASN A 150 -2.31 -0.63 2.58
C ASN A 150 -1.79 -1.18 1.24
N GLY A 151 -0.61 -0.73 0.80
CA GLY A 151 -0.04 -1.13 -0.49
C GLY A 151 -0.83 -0.64 -1.71
N GLU A 152 -1.85 0.20 -1.52
CA GLU A 152 -2.83 0.55 -2.56
C GLU A 152 -2.81 2.02 -3.00
N TRP A 153 -2.43 2.94 -2.10
CA TRP A 153 -2.54 4.38 -2.34
C TRP A 153 -1.21 5.07 -2.07
N LEU A 154 -0.57 5.54 -3.14
CA LEU A 154 0.75 6.18 -3.06
C LEU A 154 0.62 7.70 -3.03
N HIS A 155 1.27 8.30 -2.05
CA HIS A 155 1.49 9.75 -1.94
C HIS A 155 2.97 10.03 -2.12
N SER A 156 3.32 10.95 -2.99
CA SER A 156 4.70 11.40 -3.15
C SER A 156 4.81 12.88 -2.81
N GLY A 157 5.85 13.21 -2.08
CA GLY A 157 6.09 14.57 -1.56
C GLY A 157 5.39 14.81 -0.23
N SER A 158 5.59 16.00 0.31
CA SER A 158 5.10 16.40 1.64
C SER A 158 4.09 17.55 1.59
N VAL A 159 3.41 17.73 0.46
CA VAL A 159 2.44 18.81 0.27
C VAL A 159 1.03 18.23 0.14
N PRO A 160 0.05 18.70 0.91
CA PRO A 160 -1.33 18.26 0.75
C PRO A 160 -1.87 18.53 -0.64
N LYS A 161 -2.71 17.64 -1.16
CA LYS A 161 -3.27 17.73 -2.52
C LYS A 161 -4.78 18.05 -2.50
N VAL A 162 -5.52 17.51 -1.55
CA VAL A 162 -6.98 17.62 -1.46
C VAL A 162 -7.42 18.18 -0.11
N ALA A 163 -6.97 17.59 0.99
CA ALA A 163 -7.30 18.05 2.34
C ALA A 163 -6.51 19.30 2.72
N GLU A 164 -6.85 19.92 3.85
CA GLU A 164 -6.13 21.09 4.38
C GLU A 164 -4.75 20.72 4.95
N SER A 165 -4.55 19.44 5.28
CA SER A 165 -3.30 18.94 5.85
C SER A 165 -2.87 17.65 5.17
N LEU A 166 -1.58 17.32 5.28
CA LEU A 166 -1.03 16.08 4.75
C LEU A 166 -1.62 14.86 5.49
N SER A 167 -1.82 14.97 6.81
CA SER A 167 -2.49 13.94 7.60
C SER A 167 -3.95 13.74 7.13
N GLY A 168 -4.62 14.81 6.72
CA GLY A 168 -5.96 14.73 6.12
C GLY A 168 -5.97 13.93 4.82
N ASP A 169 -5.01 14.18 3.91
CA ASP A 169 -4.86 13.40 2.67
C ASP A 169 -4.60 11.92 2.97
N TYR A 170 -3.73 11.64 3.93
CA TYR A 170 -3.38 10.28 4.34
C TYR A 170 -4.59 9.55 4.97
N ALA A 171 -5.35 10.28 5.80
CA ALA A 171 -6.60 9.76 6.39
C ALA A 171 -7.61 9.33 5.31
N MET A 172 -7.75 10.11 4.24
CA MET A 172 -8.65 9.78 3.13
C MET A 172 -8.25 8.44 2.47
N SER A 173 -6.95 8.20 2.27
CA SER A 173 -6.46 6.94 1.72
C SER A 173 -6.68 5.77 2.67
N LEU A 174 -6.45 5.98 3.97
CA LEU A 174 -6.69 4.97 5.00
C LEU A 174 -8.19 4.64 5.15
N ASP A 175 -9.05 5.65 5.05
CA ASP A 175 -10.51 5.49 5.16
C ASP A 175 -11.11 4.72 3.98
N THR A 176 -10.42 4.70 2.84
CA THR A 176 -10.80 3.86 1.70
C THR A 176 -10.72 2.36 2.07
N GLY A 177 -9.82 2.00 2.98
CA GLY A 177 -9.64 0.61 3.40
C GLY A 177 -8.87 -0.22 2.35
N SER A 178 -8.96 -1.52 2.47
CA SER A 178 -8.37 -2.44 1.49
C SER A 178 -9.42 -2.89 0.48
N SER A 179 -9.01 -2.96 -0.78
CA SER A 179 -9.88 -3.47 -1.86
C SER A 179 -10.10 -4.99 -1.77
N LEU A 180 -9.24 -5.73 -1.07
CA LEU A 180 -9.51 -7.13 -0.75
C LEU A 180 -10.15 -7.20 0.64
N PRO A 181 -11.41 -7.67 0.77
CA PRO A 181 -12.08 -7.67 2.07
C PRO A 181 -11.41 -8.63 3.06
N ASN A 182 -11.27 -8.19 4.30
CA ASN A 182 -10.66 -8.98 5.38
C ASN A 182 -11.63 -9.27 6.55
N GLU A 183 -12.89 -8.92 6.42
CA GLU A 183 -13.89 -9.10 7.48
C GLU A 183 -14.00 -10.57 7.91
N GLY A 184 -14.05 -10.76 9.22
CA GLY A 184 -14.24 -12.09 9.82
C GLY A 184 -12.97 -12.93 9.92
N LEU A 185 -11.85 -12.45 9.39
CA LEU A 185 -10.59 -13.17 9.48
C LEU A 185 -10.02 -13.09 10.90
N ASN A 186 -9.29 -14.14 11.27
CA ASN A 186 -8.42 -14.16 12.45
C ASN A 186 -7.03 -14.60 11.98
N ALA A 187 -6.01 -14.11 12.66
CA ALA A 187 -4.64 -14.45 12.31
C ALA A 187 -3.79 -14.70 13.55
N SER A 188 -2.74 -15.47 13.36
CA SER A 188 -1.70 -15.65 14.37
C SER A 188 -0.32 -15.58 13.71
N LEU A 189 0.66 -15.16 14.49
CA LEU A 189 2.06 -15.08 14.09
C LEU A 189 2.92 -15.51 15.26
N SER A 190 3.95 -16.29 15.01
CA SER A 190 4.89 -16.69 16.05
C SER A 190 6.31 -16.73 15.50
N TRP A 191 7.27 -16.49 16.37
CA TRP A 191 8.69 -16.67 16.13
C TRP A 191 9.26 -17.65 17.15
N THR A 192 10.01 -18.63 16.68
CA THR A 192 10.67 -19.64 17.54
C THR A 192 12.15 -19.74 17.12
N PRO A 193 13.07 -19.26 17.93
CA PRO A 193 14.49 -19.42 17.64
C PRO A 193 14.91 -20.89 17.72
N ASP A 194 15.92 -21.28 16.94
CA ASP A 194 16.44 -22.67 16.89
C ASP A 194 16.98 -23.13 18.24
N ASP A 195 17.64 -22.23 18.96
CA ASP A 195 18.09 -22.46 20.33
C ASP A 195 18.28 -21.10 21.05
N ALA A 196 18.62 -21.15 22.31
CA ALA A 196 18.86 -19.94 23.11
C ALA A 196 20.00 -19.11 22.48
N ASN A 197 19.73 -17.83 22.26
CA ASN A 197 20.61 -16.85 21.62
C ASN A 197 20.83 -17.08 20.12
N SER A 198 20.01 -17.91 19.47
CA SER A 198 20.08 -18.08 18.02
C SER A 198 19.39 -16.90 17.31
N THR A 199 20.05 -16.39 16.27
CA THR A 199 19.42 -15.46 15.31
C THR A 199 18.63 -16.22 14.24
N ASN A 200 18.87 -17.54 14.12
CA ASN A 200 18.09 -18.40 13.21
C ASN A 200 16.88 -18.98 13.94
N GLY A 201 15.80 -19.11 13.22
CA GLY A 201 14.58 -19.69 13.78
C GLY A 201 13.48 -19.80 12.76
N ILE A 202 12.29 -20.11 13.22
CA ILE A 202 11.12 -20.32 12.38
C ILE A 202 10.05 -19.27 12.71
N ALA A 203 9.62 -18.54 11.69
CA ALA A 203 8.40 -17.76 11.74
C ALA A 203 7.26 -18.64 11.24
N SER A 204 6.15 -18.66 11.97
CA SER A 204 4.96 -19.42 11.58
C SER A 204 3.73 -18.53 11.67
N TRP A 205 2.80 -18.72 10.74
CA TRP A 205 1.56 -17.95 10.70
C TRP A 205 0.36 -18.83 10.37
N SER A 206 -0.82 -18.33 10.74
CA SER A 206 -2.09 -18.98 10.40
C SER A 206 -3.16 -17.90 10.24
N ILE A 207 -3.93 -17.99 9.17
CA ILE A 207 -5.11 -17.15 8.90
C ILE A 207 -6.33 -18.08 8.85
N SER A 208 -7.46 -17.65 9.39
CA SER A 208 -8.63 -18.51 9.57
C SER A 208 -9.30 -19.00 8.28
N GLU A 209 -9.05 -18.36 7.14
CA GLU A 209 -9.66 -18.72 5.86
C GLU A 209 -8.65 -18.62 4.72
N ASN A 210 -8.93 -19.31 3.62
CA ASN A 210 -8.18 -19.18 2.39
C ASN A 210 -8.55 -17.84 1.70
N LEU A 211 -7.58 -16.96 1.59
CA LEU A 211 -7.76 -15.64 1.02
C LEU A 211 -7.85 -15.65 -0.52
N GLN A 212 -7.36 -16.71 -1.16
CA GLN A 212 -7.39 -16.81 -2.62
C GLN A 212 -8.81 -16.94 -3.18
N ASP A 213 -9.77 -17.32 -2.35
CA ASP A 213 -11.18 -17.41 -2.73
C ASP A 213 -11.90 -16.06 -2.63
N ARG A 214 -11.26 -15.04 -2.07
CA ARG A 214 -11.84 -13.71 -1.92
C ARG A 214 -11.67 -12.91 -3.21
N ILE A 215 -12.67 -12.10 -3.52
CA ILE A 215 -12.71 -11.26 -4.71
C ILE A 215 -12.42 -9.82 -4.30
N VAL A 216 -11.57 -9.17 -5.04
CA VAL A 216 -11.26 -7.76 -4.85
C VAL A 216 -12.53 -6.95 -5.13
N GLU A 217 -12.92 -6.09 -4.18
CA GLU A 217 -14.13 -5.27 -4.23
C GLU A 217 -13.79 -3.80 -4.53
N ASP A 218 -14.81 -3.05 -4.90
CA ASP A 218 -14.75 -1.60 -5.13
C ASP A 218 -13.76 -1.13 -6.19
N ILE A 219 -13.42 -2.01 -7.11
CA ILE A 219 -12.71 -1.57 -8.28
C ILE A 219 -13.74 -1.06 -9.29
N TRP A 220 -13.48 0.12 -9.81
CA TRP A 220 -14.28 0.77 -10.84
C TRP A 220 -14.15 0.01 -12.14
N LEU A 221 -14.74 -1.17 -12.17
CA LEU A 221 -14.74 -2.01 -13.35
C LEU A 221 -16.00 -1.71 -14.14
N ASP A 222 -15.81 -1.22 -15.33
CA ASP A 222 -16.84 -1.22 -16.34
C ASP A 222 -17.28 -2.67 -16.60
N ASP A 223 -18.48 -2.89 -17.10
CA ASP A 223 -19.00 -4.24 -17.41
C ASP A 223 -18.05 -5.09 -18.29
N CYS A 224 -17.05 -4.44 -18.87
CA CYS A 224 -16.07 -5.02 -19.77
C CYS A 224 -14.84 -5.64 -19.08
N ILE A 225 -14.57 -5.32 -17.84
CA ILE A 225 -13.30 -5.64 -17.18
C ILE A 225 -13.59 -6.44 -15.91
N VAL A 226 -12.97 -7.60 -15.80
CA VAL A 226 -13.17 -8.49 -14.65
C VAL A 226 -11.85 -8.93 -14.05
N PRO A 227 -11.81 -9.16 -12.75
CA PRO A 227 -10.63 -9.78 -12.14
C PRO A 227 -10.47 -11.22 -12.63
N ALA A 228 -9.27 -11.57 -13.07
CA ALA A 228 -8.95 -12.92 -13.55
C ALA A 228 -8.58 -13.89 -12.44
N GLY A 229 -8.41 -13.38 -11.23
CA GLY A 229 -8.08 -14.19 -10.05
C GLY A 229 -7.24 -13.37 -9.08
N THR A 230 -7.33 -13.71 -7.82
CA THR A 230 -6.57 -13.06 -6.76
C THR A 230 -5.48 -14.01 -6.25
N SER A 231 -4.26 -13.53 -6.16
CA SER A 231 -3.18 -14.22 -5.47
C SER A 231 -2.89 -13.52 -4.15
N VAL A 232 -2.49 -14.28 -3.15
CA VAL A 232 -2.08 -13.73 -1.85
C VAL A 232 -0.75 -14.37 -1.46
N THR A 233 0.21 -13.54 -1.10
CA THR A 233 1.56 -13.96 -0.71
C THR A 233 1.88 -13.39 0.66
N PRO A 234 2.25 -14.22 1.65
CA PRO A 234 2.71 -13.71 2.93
C PRO A 234 4.08 -13.03 2.78
N VAL A 235 4.21 -11.88 3.40
CA VAL A 235 5.47 -11.12 3.46
C VAL A 235 5.77 -10.83 4.92
N LEU A 236 6.99 -11.15 5.33
CA LEU A 236 7.47 -10.89 6.68
C LEU A 236 8.49 -9.76 6.62
N PHE A 237 8.19 -8.66 7.29
CA PHE A 237 9.13 -7.56 7.46
C PHE A 237 9.83 -7.70 8.80
N ILE A 238 11.13 -7.57 8.79
CA ILE A 238 11.94 -7.52 10.02
C ILE A 238 12.31 -6.06 10.22
N VAL A 239 11.82 -5.50 11.31
CA VAL A 239 11.85 -4.05 11.56
C VAL A 239 12.58 -3.80 12.87
N GLU A 240 13.47 -2.84 12.88
CA GLU A 240 14.04 -2.31 14.11
C GLU A 240 13.16 -1.15 14.58
N ASN A 241 12.64 -1.22 15.78
CA ASN A 241 11.66 -0.25 16.28
C ASN A 241 12.21 1.17 16.36
N ILE A 242 13.44 1.30 16.84
CA ILE A 242 14.14 2.60 16.91
C ILE A 242 15.62 2.38 16.68
N ALA A 243 16.19 3.05 15.68
CA ALA A 243 17.63 3.06 15.43
C ALA A 243 18.19 4.46 15.68
N ARG A 244 19.28 4.58 16.44
CA ARG A 244 19.90 5.86 16.76
C ARG A 244 21.04 6.18 15.80
N TYR A 245 20.95 7.35 15.15
CA TYR A 245 22.00 7.82 14.25
C TYR A 245 22.10 9.35 14.29
N GLU A 246 23.20 9.85 14.89
CA GLU A 246 23.39 11.28 15.13
C GLU A 246 23.92 12.05 13.91
N ASP A 247 24.48 11.36 12.94
CA ASP A 247 25.09 11.99 11.76
C ASP A 247 24.11 12.25 10.61
N GLY A 248 22.81 11.96 10.82
CA GLY A 248 21.77 12.29 9.86
C GLY A 248 21.64 13.81 9.67
N SER A 249 21.40 14.25 8.44
CA SER A 249 21.31 15.69 8.16
C SER A 249 19.88 16.23 8.12
N ASN A 250 18.88 15.37 8.36
CA ASN A 250 17.48 15.79 8.44
C ASN A 250 17.10 16.36 9.83
N GLY A 251 17.96 16.21 10.82
CA GLY A 251 17.74 16.74 12.16
C GLY A 251 17.22 15.73 13.18
N LEU A 252 16.94 14.50 12.77
CA LEU A 252 16.58 13.43 13.70
C LEU A 252 17.83 12.77 14.29
N GLU A 253 17.71 12.27 15.50
CA GLU A 253 18.69 11.41 16.17
C GLU A 253 18.17 9.97 16.25
N TYR A 254 16.85 9.79 16.22
CA TYR A 254 16.18 8.49 16.36
C TYR A 254 15.27 8.26 15.15
N TYR A 255 15.41 7.12 14.52
CA TYR A 255 14.69 6.71 13.31
C TYR A 255 13.79 5.53 13.65
N PRO A 256 12.46 5.71 13.56
CA PRO A 256 11.54 4.65 13.94
C PRO A 256 11.32 3.65 12.80
N HIS A 257 10.98 2.42 13.18
CA HIS A 257 10.43 1.38 12.30
C HIS A 257 11.27 1.10 11.04
N VAL A 258 12.59 1.06 11.22
CA VAL A 258 13.56 0.85 10.13
C VAL A 258 13.48 -0.59 9.64
N ILE A 259 13.23 -0.79 8.36
CA ILE A 259 13.25 -2.13 7.75
C ILE A 259 14.69 -2.63 7.68
N ARG A 260 14.94 -3.79 8.31
CA ARG A 260 16.25 -4.45 8.30
C ARG A 260 16.31 -5.59 7.29
N ASP A 261 15.17 -6.27 7.05
CA ASP A 261 15.08 -7.32 6.05
C ASP A 261 13.63 -7.56 5.66
N ILE A 262 13.40 -8.20 4.52
CA ILE A 262 12.08 -8.54 4.01
C ILE A 262 12.12 -9.97 3.45
N VAL A 263 11.26 -10.82 3.98
CA VAL A 263 11.15 -12.22 3.54
C VAL A 263 9.79 -12.43 2.87
N ARG A 264 9.80 -12.58 1.56
CA ARG A 264 8.59 -12.88 0.78
C ARG A 264 8.49 -14.40 0.65
N VAL A 265 7.39 -14.98 1.13
CA VAL A 265 7.19 -16.43 1.10
C VAL A 265 6.52 -16.82 -0.21
N GLU A 266 7.36 -16.95 -1.24
CA GLU A 266 6.91 -17.33 -2.58
C GLU A 266 6.50 -18.81 -2.61
N ASN A 267 5.57 -19.14 -3.50
CA ASN A 267 5.08 -20.49 -3.72
C ASN A 267 4.46 -21.14 -2.47
N ALA A 268 3.94 -20.33 -1.55
CA ALA A 268 3.10 -20.88 -0.49
C ALA A 268 1.91 -21.58 -1.15
N VAL A 269 1.76 -22.87 -0.87
CA VAL A 269 0.65 -23.68 -1.41
C VAL A 269 -0.69 -23.11 -0.94
N ASP A 270 -0.66 -22.55 0.25
CA ASP A 270 -1.80 -21.90 0.87
C ASP A 270 -1.28 -20.73 1.70
N ALA A 271 -1.63 -19.52 1.28
CA ALA A 271 -1.22 -18.32 2.00
C ALA A 271 -1.81 -18.26 3.42
N SER A 272 -2.88 -19.02 3.67
CA SER A 272 -3.57 -19.01 4.97
C SER A 272 -2.75 -19.61 6.11
N SER A 273 -1.76 -20.45 5.84
CA SER A 273 -0.91 -20.96 6.91
C SER A 273 0.44 -21.43 6.37
N GLY A 274 1.45 -21.28 7.19
CA GLY A 274 2.78 -21.73 6.80
C GLY A 274 3.84 -21.40 7.83
N SER A 275 5.05 -21.74 7.46
CA SER A 275 6.24 -21.38 8.22
C SER A 275 7.43 -21.20 7.30
N THR A 276 8.36 -20.37 7.71
CA THR A 276 9.62 -20.17 6.99
C THR A 276 10.76 -19.99 7.97
N THR A 277 11.94 -20.43 7.57
CA THR A 277 13.16 -20.18 8.35
C THR A 277 13.63 -18.76 8.09
N ILE A 278 13.95 -18.04 9.12
CA ILE A 278 14.46 -16.68 9.07
C ILE A 278 15.79 -16.63 9.81
N GLN A 279 16.73 -15.90 9.26
CA GLN A 279 17.90 -15.42 9.99
C GLN A 279 17.64 -13.95 10.35
N MET A 280 17.48 -13.66 11.64
CA MET A 280 17.32 -12.27 12.07
C MET A 280 18.59 -11.47 11.76
N PRO A 281 18.47 -10.31 11.16
CA PRO A 281 19.62 -9.44 10.88
C PRO A 281 20.21 -8.90 12.17
N ASP A 282 21.44 -8.39 12.08
CA ASP A 282 22.02 -7.64 13.18
C ASP A 282 21.24 -6.35 13.42
N VAL A 283 20.95 -6.06 14.66
CA VAL A 283 20.34 -4.78 15.05
C VAL A 283 21.37 -3.65 14.91
N TRP A 284 20.90 -2.46 14.61
CA TRP A 284 21.75 -1.27 14.59
C TRP A 284 22.19 -0.92 16.02
N ASP A 285 21.20 -0.84 16.90
CA ASP A 285 21.46 -0.66 18.33
C ASP A 285 20.31 -1.29 19.13
N GLY A 286 20.53 -1.52 20.42
CA GLY A 286 19.47 -2.10 21.26
C GLY A 286 19.16 -3.57 20.97
N GLU A 287 17.95 -3.99 21.33
CA GLU A 287 17.40 -5.34 21.11
C GLU A 287 15.89 -5.22 20.85
N ASP A 288 15.52 -4.50 19.81
CA ASP A 288 14.13 -4.11 19.60
C ASP A 288 13.60 -4.47 18.21
N LEU A 289 14.01 -5.61 17.69
CA LEU A 289 13.45 -6.14 16.45
C LEU A 289 11.98 -6.50 16.62
N ARG A 290 11.23 -6.27 15.56
CA ARG A 290 9.83 -6.61 15.41
C ARG A 290 9.66 -7.39 14.11
N LEU A 291 8.86 -8.45 14.15
CA LEU A 291 8.46 -9.20 12.97
C LEU A 291 7.02 -8.80 12.62
N VAL A 292 6.82 -8.35 11.40
CA VAL A 292 5.49 -7.92 10.91
C VAL A 292 5.10 -8.84 9.75
N LEU A 293 3.97 -9.54 9.91
CA LEU A 293 3.36 -10.30 8.82
C LEU A 293 2.36 -9.41 8.10
N ALA A 294 2.56 -9.20 6.81
CA ALA A 294 1.58 -8.60 5.92
C ALA A 294 1.19 -9.61 4.84
N LEU A 295 -0.05 -9.52 4.37
CA LEU A 295 -0.57 -10.38 3.31
C LEU A 295 -0.66 -9.54 2.04
N GLU A 296 0.27 -9.77 1.13
CA GLU A 296 0.34 -9.08 -0.15
C GLU A 296 -0.65 -9.74 -1.11
N TRP A 297 -1.63 -8.99 -1.57
CA TRP A 297 -2.55 -9.49 -2.58
C TRP A 297 -2.29 -8.82 -3.93
N SER A 298 -2.59 -9.54 -5.00
CA SER A 298 -2.59 -8.99 -6.34
C SER A 298 -3.69 -9.64 -7.18
N THR A 299 -4.22 -8.88 -8.13
CA THR A 299 -5.22 -9.37 -9.08
C THR A 299 -4.95 -8.77 -10.45
N ILE A 300 -5.01 -9.65 -11.46
CA ILE A 300 -4.86 -9.25 -12.87
C ILE A 300 -6.26 -8.98 -13.41
N PHE A 301 -6.42 -7.91 -14.15
CA PHE A 301 -7.66 -7.57 -14.80
C PHE A 301 -7.60 -7.94 -16.28
N VAL A 302 -8.64 -8.59 -16.75
CA VAL A 302 -8.74 -9.00 -18.15
C VAL A 302 -10.00 -8.40 -18.77
N SER A 303 -9.89 -8.05 -20.03
CA SER A 303 -11.04 -7.64 -20.84
C SER A 303 -11.86 -8.87 -21.24
N GLN A 304 -13.17 -8.80 -21.07
CA GLN A 304 -14.06 -9.92 -21.41
C GLN A 304 -14.17 -10.13 -22.92
N ASP A 305 -14.06 -9.07 -23.71
CA ASP A 305 -14.23 -9.09 -25.17
C ASP A 305 -13.20 -8.21 -25.87
N GLU A 306 -12.94 -8.50 -27.15
CA GLU A 306 -12.02 -7.69 -27.99
C GLU A 306 -12.51 -6.24 -28.13
N ASP A 307 -13.82 -6.01 -28.10
CA ASP A 307 -14.39 -4.66 -28.17
C ASP A 307 -14.19 -3.87 -26.87
N CYS A 308 -13.95 -4.55 -25.77
CA CYS A 308 -13.72 -3.95 -24.44
C CYS A 308 -12.26 -3.52 -24.20
N SER A 309 -11.34 -3.88 -25.07
CA SER A 309 -9.92 -3.62 -24.87
C SER A 309 -9.55 -2.12 -24.87
N SER A 310 -10.37 -1.28 -25.53
CA SER A 310 -10.20 0.17 -25.52
C SER A 310 -10.57 0.81 -24.18
N ASP A 311 -11.50 0.19 -23.47
CA ASP A 311 -12.05 0.74 -22.23
C ASP A 311 -11.10 0.53 -21.03
N LEU A 312 -10.25 -0.51 -21.10
CA LEU A 312 -9.22 -0.76 -20.09
C LEU A 312 -8.27 0.45 -19.97
N VAL A 313 -7.80 0.95 -21.09
CA VAL A 313 -6.88 2.11 -21.13
C VAL A 313 -7.58 3.37 -20.63
N GLU A 314 -8.86 3.55 -21.01
CA GLU A 314 -9.64 4.72 -20.62
C GLU A 314 -10.03 4.69 -19.12
N SER A 315 -10.34 3.53 -18.56
CA SER A 315 -10.67 3.41 -17.13
C SER A 315 -9.44 3.69 -16.23
N ILE A 316 -8.26 3.25 -16.69
CA ILE A 316 -6.99 3.55 -16.01
C ILE A 316 -6.75 5.07 -16.01
N ASP A 317 -6.96 5.73 -17.15
CA ASP A 317 -6.78 7.18 -17.28
C ASP A 317 -7.75 7.97 -16.38
N ARG A 318 -8.94 7.44 -16.13
CA ARG A 318 -9.92 8.08 -15.22
C ARG A 318 -9.57 7.88 -13.73
N SER A 319 -8.91 6.79 -13.38
CA SER A 319 -8.52 6.53 -11.99
C SER A 319 -7.28 7.34 -11.57
N ILE A 320 -6.56 7.89 -12.55
CA ILE A 320 -5.42 8.79 -12.30
C ILE A 320 -5.99 10.21 -12.19
N PRO A 321 -5.86 10.90 -11.06
CA PRO A 321 -6.30 12.31 -10.96
C PRO A 321 -5.64 13.12 -12.07
N ALA A 322 -6.41 13.98 -12.74
CA ALA A 322 -5.96 14.73 -13.90
C ALA A 322 -4.70 15.56 -13.62
N ILE A 323 -3.55 14.94 -13.76
CA ILE A 323 -2.29 15.63 -13.92
C ILE A 323 -2.39 16.26 -15.30
N GLY A 324 -2.44 17.58 -15.35
CA GLY A 324 -2.81 18.37 -16.53
C GLY A 324 -2.36 17.79 -17.87
N ALA A 325 -3.11 18.08 -18.88
CA ALA A 325 -3.24 17.51 -20.23
C ALA A 325 -1.96 17.12 -21.04
N LEU A 326 -0.80 17.06 -20.41
CA LEU A 326 0.47 16.73 -21.09
C LEU A 326 0.88 15.24 -20.98
N SER A 327 0.21 14.47 -20.12
CA SER A 327 0.62 13.08 -19.88
C SER A 327 -0.08 12.04 -20.78
N SER A 328 -1.21 12.38 -21.37
CA SER A 328 -1.99 11.45 -22.21
C SER A 328 -1.22 10.98 -23.46
N ALA A 329 -0.26 11.76 -23.94
CA ALA A 329 0.53 11.41 -25.13
C ALA A 329 1.61 10.34 -24.83
N ALA A 330 2.05 10.21 -23.60
CA ALA A 330 3.11 9.26 -23.24
C ALA A 330 2.57 7.83 -23.07
N ILE A 331 1.37 7.69 -22.55
CA ILE A 331 0.74 6.36 -22.32
C ILE A 331 0.35 5.71 -23.65
N ILE A 332 -0.13 6.50 -24.62
CA ILE A 332 -0.47 5.99 -25.96
C ILE A 332 0.79 5.53 -26.72
N GLY A 333 1.96 6.12 -26.43
CA GLY A 333 3.21 5.75 -27.07
C GLY A 333 3.72 4.35 -26.69
N ILE A 334 3.39 3.87 -25.51
CA ILE A 334 3.88 2.58 -25.01
C ILE A 334 3.10 1.42 -25.65
N ALA A 335 1.79 1.58 -25.83
CA ALA A 335 0.95 0.56 -26.48
C ALA A 335 1.30 0.35 -27.98
N ALA A 336 1.94 1.35 -28.63
CA ALA A 336 2.28 1.29 -30.04
C ALA A 336 3.64 0.65 -30.35
N LEU A 337 4.46 0.36 -29.32
CA LEU A 337 5.82 -0.13 -29.49
C LEU A 337 6.00 -1.66 -29.45
N PHE A 338 4.90 -2.41 -29.26
CA PHE A 338 5.00 -3.87 -29.28
C PHE A 338 4.66 -4.42 -30.69
N PRO A 339 5.64 -4.98 -31.42
CA PRO A 339 5.35 -5.60 -32.70
C PRO A 339 4.51 -6.86 -32.49
N ARG A 340 3.42 -6.95 -33.21
CA ARG A 340 2.59 -8.15 -33.29
C ARG A 340 3.45 -9.31 -33.78
N PHE A 341 3.77 -10.24 -32.91
CA PHE A 341 4.35 -11.53 -33.34
C PHE A 341 3.24 -12.34 -34.01
N ARG A 342 3.25 -12.34 -35.33
CA ARG A 342 2.43 -13.24 -36.14
C ARG A 342 3.04 -14.63 -36.02
N LYS A 343 2.34 -15.55 -35.39
CA LYS A 343 2.69 -16.98 -35.46
C LYS A 343 2.23 -17.48 -36.83
N ASP A 344 3.18 -17.66 -37.73
CA ASP A 344 2.97 -18.51 -38.89
C ASP A 344 3.41 -19.94 -38.52
N VAL A 345 2.48 -20.89 -38.66
CA VAL A 345 2.70 -22.32 -38.50
C VAL A 345 3.54 -22.84 -39.68
#